data_efc19238e253561bed6b01818e7627f4
#
_entry.id   efc19238e253561bed6b01818e7627f4
#
_cell.length_a   1.000
_cell.length_b   1.000
_cell.length_c   1.000
_cell.angle_alpha   90.00
_cell.angle_beta   90.00
_cell.angle_gamma   90.00
#
_symmetry.space_group_name_H-M   'P 1'
#
loop_
_entity.id
_entity.type
_entity.pdbx_description
1 polymer ?
#
loop_
_entity_poly.entity_id
_entity_poly.type
_entity_poly.pdbx_seq_one_letter_code
_entity_poly.pdbx_strand_id
1 'polypeptide(L)'
;MTQKVALITGSSRGIGKVTALRLAEAGYDIVINYARSKKSALEVAEQIEGMGRRVLVVKANVGDVAKIKDMFAQIDQEFGRLDIFVNNAASGVQRPVMELEESHWDWTLNINSKALLFCAQEAAKLMERNGGGKIVSISSLGSIRYLENYTVVGVSKAALEALTRYLAVELAQKNIIVNAVSGGAVDTEALKHFPNREELLQEAREKTPAGRMVEIDDIVNSVMFLLSDESSMIRGQTIIVDGGISLLV
;
A
#
# COMPACT_ATOMS: atom_id res chain seq x y z
N MET A 1 13.40 -25.52 1.95
CA MET A 1 12.22 -24.75 1.46
C MET A 1 12.75 -23.46 0.85
N THR A 2 12.29 -23.07 -0.33
CA THR A 2 12.66 -21.78 -0.94
C THR A 2 12.06 -20.65 -0.13
N GLN A 3 12.86 -19.65 0.21
CA GLN A 3 12.48 -18.49 1.02
C GLN A 3 11.36 -17.68 0.32
N LYS A 4 10.30 -17.30 1.03
CA LYS A 4 9.19 -16.47 0.51
C LYS A 4 9.64 -15.04 0.33
N VAL A 5 9.09 -14.35 -0.68
CA VAL A 5 9.47 -12.98 -1.07
C VAL A 5 8.27 -12.04 -1.01
N ALA A 6 8.47 -10.85 -0.46
CA ALA A 6 7.47 -9.80 -0.37
C ALA A 6 7.96 -8.50 -1.03
N LEU A 7 7.16 -7.93 -1.92
CA LEU A 7 7.33 -6.59 -2.48
C LEU A 7 6.43 -5.59 -1.74
N ILE A 8 7.00 -4.48 -1.29
CA ILE A 8 6.24 -3.36 -0.72
C ILE A 8 6.59 -2.09 -1.50
N THR A 9 5.63 -1.51 -2.21
CA THR A 9 5.86 -0.23 -2.89
C THR A 9 5.84 0.94 -1.91
N GLY A 10 6.73 1.91 -2.12
CA GLY A 10 6.84 3.07 -1.23
C GLY A 10 7.30 2.73 0.18
N SER A 11 8.18 1.74 0.35
CA SER A 11 8.59 1.18 1.64
C SER A 11 9.79 1.85 2.30
N SER A 12 10.19 3.04 1.84
CA SER A 12 11.28 3.81 2.48
C SER A 12 10.86 4.50 3.79
N ARG A 13 9.57 4.62 4.10
CA ARG A 13 9.02 5.29 5.29
C ARG A 13 7.59 4.89 5.61
N GLY A 14 7.05 5.36 6.75
CA GLY A 14 5.65 5.24 7.15
C GLY A 14 5.15 3.79 7.17
N ILE A 15 3.90 3.58 6.75
CA ILE A 15 3.24 2.27 6.74
C ILE A 15 4.06 1.25 5.94
N GLY A 16 4.57 1.63 4.76
CA GLY A 16 5.36 0.74 3.92
C GLY A 16 6.66 0.26 4.59
N LYS A 17 7.38 1.14 5.32
CA LYS A 17 8.56 0.76 6.10
C LYS A 17 8.21 -0.26 7.19
N VAL A 18 7.20 0.06 8.02
CA VAL A 18 6.81 -0.83 9.14
C VAL A 18 6.32 -2.17 8.61
N THR A 19 5.54 -2.19 7.53
CA THR A 19 5.12 -3.43 6.85
C THR A 19 6.31 -4.26 6.37
N ALA A 20 7.33 -3.62 5.76
CA ALA A 20 8.53 -4.31 5.28
C ALA A 20 9.31 -4.96 6.44
N LEU A 21 9.47 -4.25 7.55
CA LEU A 21 10.15 -4.78 8.75
C LEU A 21 9.37 -5.94 9.37
N ARG A 22 8.05 -5.84 9.50
CA ARG A 22 7.20 -6.91 10.05
C ARG A 22 7.18 -8.17 9.17
N LEU A 23 7.23 -8.01 7.84
CA LEU A 23 7.37 -9.15 6.92
C LEU A 23 8.76 -9.79 7.00
N ALA A 24 9.82 -8.99 7.19
CA ALA A 24 11.16 -9.51 7.42
C ALA A 24 11.25 -10.33 8.73
N GLU A 25 10.67 -9.82 9.83
CA GLU A 25 10.53 -10.54 11.11
C GLU A 25 9.75 -11.86 10.94
N ALA A 26 8.71 -11.85 10.10
CA ALA A 26 7.93 -13.05 9.76
C ALA A 26 8.67 -14.02 8.80
N GLY A 27 9.91 -13.69 8.43
CA GLY A 27 10.79 -14.58 7.68
C GLY A 27 10.79 -14.40 6.17
N TYR A 28 10.22 -13.33 5.62
CA TYR A 28 10.25 -13.05 4.18
C TYR A 28 11.54 -12.33 3.77
N ASP A 29 12.04 -12.65 2.56
CA ASP A 29 12.96 -11.78 1.84
C ASP A 29 12.19 -10.60 1.26
N ILE A 30 12.78 -9.41 1.22
CA ILE A 30 12.04 -8.16 1.01
C ILE A 30 12.52 -7.43 -0.25
N VAL A 31 11.57 -6.95 -1.03
CA VAL A 31 11.81 -5.97 -2.08
C VAL A 31 11.33 -4.61 -1.60
N ILE A 32 12.26 -3.69 -1.42
CA ILE A 32 12.02 -2.29 -1.08
C ILE A 32 11.92 -1.49 -2.37
N ASN A 33 10.77 -0.85 -2.60
CA ASN A 33 10.62 0.11 -3.69
C ASN A 33 10.59 1.55 -3.15
N TYR A 34 11.30 2.43 -3.84
CA TYR A 34 11.25 3.87 -3.60
C TYR A 34 11.29 4.67 -4.91
N ALA A 35 10.76 5.90 -4.89
CA ALA A 35 10.84 6.82 -6.02
C ALA A 35 11.93 7.89 -5.84
N ARG A 36 12.01 8.50 -4.66
CA ARG A 36 12.88 9.67 -4.36
C ARG A 36 13.86 9.45 -3.21
N SER A 37 13.44 8.82 -2.14
CA SER A 37 14.16 8.75 -0.86
C SER A 37 15.13 7.57 -0.80
N LYS A 38 16.24 7.61 -1.58
CA LYS A 38 17.23 6.52 -1.62
C LYS A 38 17.85 6.24 -0.25
N LYS A 39 18.26 7.30 0.49
CA LYS A 39 18.89 7.15 1.80
C LYS A 39 17.99 6.37 2.76
N SER A 40 16.74 6.80 2.92
CA SER A 40 15.78 6.10 3.80
C SER A 40 15.48 4.67 3.35
N ALA A 41 15.46 4.38 2.05
CA ALA A 41 15.30 3.03 1.55
C ALA A 41 16.48 2.13 1.94
N LEU A 42 17.71 2.63 1.87
CA LEU A 42 18.92 1.91 2.28
C LEU A 42 18.96 1.69 3.80
N GLU A 43 18.54 2.67 4.60
CA GLU A 43 18.44 2.53 6.07
C GLU A 43 17.43 1.43 6.48
N VAL A 44 16.34 1.26 5.72
CA VAL A 44 15.40 0.16 5.93
C VAL A 44 16.00 -1.17 5.49
N ALA A 45 16.72 -1.19 4.37
CA ALA A 45 17.40 -2.39 3.89
C ALA A 45 18.40 -2.92 4.91
N GLU A 46 19.25 -2.04 5.48
CA GLU A 46 20.22 -2.40 6.51
C GLU A 46 19.55 -3.04 7.74
N GLN A 47 18.41 -2.50 8.19
CA GLN A 47 17.64 -3.10 9.29
C GLN A 47 17.16 -4.52 8.96
N ILE A 48 16.68 -4.74 7.73
CA ILE A 48 16.18 -6.04 7.28
C ILE A 48 17.33 -7.05 7.10
N GLU A 49 18.47 -6.61 6.55
CA GLU A 49 19.68 -7.43 6.44
C GLU A 49 20.19 -7.83 7.82
N GLY A 50 20.12 -6.93 8.82
CA GLY A 50 20.41 -7.21 10.22
C GLY A 50 19.52 -8.30 10.85
N MET A 51 18.32 -8.54 10.30
CA MET A 51 17.45 -9.67 10.67
C MET A 51 17.80 -10.96 9.92
N GLY A 52 18.84 -10.98 9.10
CA GLY A 52 19.25 -12.14 8.31
C GLY A 52 18.37 -12.41 7.09
N ARG A 53 17.69 -11.40 6.54
CA ARG A 53 16.88 -11.52 5.34
C ARG A 53 17.58 -10.90 4.13
N ARG A 54 17.33 -11.45 2.93
CA ARG A 54 17.79 -10.84 1.68
C ARG A 54 16.93 -9.64 1.35
N VAL A 55 17.56 -8.59 0.80
CA VAL A 55 16.87 -7.37 0.39
C VAL A 55 17.27 -6.98 -1.03
N LEU A 56 16.27 -6.65 -1.85
CA LEU A 56 16.45 -5.99 -3.13
C LEU A 56 15.89 -4.56 -3.03
N VAL A 57 16.72 -3.56 -3.27
CA VAL A 57 16.30 -2.13 -3.22
C VAL A 57 16.14 -1.60 -4.64
N VAL A 58 14.89 -1.31 -5.05
CA VAL A 58 14.56 -0.91 -6.42
C VAL A 58 14.05 0.54 -6.48
N LYS A 59 14.72 1.37 -7.28
CA LYS A 59 14.21 2.69 -7.63
C LYS A 59 13.23 2.59 -8.80
N ALA A 60 11.95 2.77 -8.54
CA ALA A 60 10.92 2.83 -9.59
C ALA A 60 9.81 3.81 -9.21
N ASN A 61 9.42 4.66 -10.15
CA ASN A 61 8.18 5.42 -10.06
C ASN A 61 7.04 4.52 -10.55
N VAL A 62 6.17 4.10 -9.65
CA VAL A 62 5.04 3.20 -9.97
C VAL A 62 3.96 3.86 -10.84
N GLY A 63 3.99 5.18 -11.02
CA GLY A 63 3.15 5.89 -12.00
C GLY A 63 3.55 5.62 -13.46
N ASP A 64 4.74 5.06 -13.69
CA ASP A 64 5.30 4.72 -15.00
C ASP A 64 5.29 3.19 -15.20
N VAL A 65 4.49 2.73 -16.16
CA VAL A 65 4.32 1.29 -16.45
C VAL A 65 5.62 0.63 -16.92
N ALA A 66 6.49 1.35 -17.65
CA ALA A 66 7.79 0.80 -18.05
C ALA A 66 8.66 0.54 -16.80
N LYS A 67 8.67 1.48 -15.84
CA LYS A 67 9.39 1.31 -14.57
C LYS A 67 8.82 0.21 -13.68
N ILE A 68 7.50 -0.03 -13.74
CA ILE A 68 6.89 -1.19 -13.09
C ILE A 68 7.47 -2.48 -13.68
N LYS A 69 7.44 -2.63 -15.01
CA LYS A 69 7.98 -3.83 -15.68
C LYS A 69 9.47 -4.04 -15.37
N ASP A 70 10.27 -2.97 -15.43
CA ASP A 70 11.71 -3.02 -15.09
C ASP A 70 11.91 -3.50 -13.62
N MET A 71 11.07 -3.04 -12.67
CA MET A 71 11.13 -3.47 -11.27
C MET A 71 10.82 -4.97 -11.14
N PHE A 72 9.77 -5.44 -11.77
CA PHE A 72 9.39 -6.86 -11.68
C PHE A 72 10.40 -7.77 -12.40
N ALA A 73 11.04 -7.31 -13.48
CA ALA A 73 12.15 -8.03 -14.12
C ALA A 73 13.36 -8.21 -13.17
N GLN A 74 13.69 -7.17 -12.38
CA GLN A 74 14.74 -7.27 -11.36
C GLN A 74 14.35 -8.26 -10.23
N ILE A 75 13.07 -8.27 -9.80
CA ILE A 75 12.57 -9.21 -8.81
C ILE A 75 12.66 -10.64 -9.34
N ASP A 76 12.29 -10.86 -10.58
CA ASP A 76 12.40 -12.19 -11.23
C ASP A 76 13.85 -12.65 -11.33
N GLN A 77 14.74 -11.78 -11.74
CA GLN A 77 16.18 -12.09 -11.84
C GLN A 77 16.80 -12.42 -10.48
N GLU A 78 16.45 -11.68 -9.42
CA GLU A 78 17.06 -11.83 -8.09
C GLU A 78 16.47 -13.00 -7.30
N PHE A 79 15.15 -13.19 -7.34
CA PHE A 79 14.45 -14.14 -6.49
C PHE A 79 13.73 -15.25 -7.27
N GLY A 80 13.34 -15.03 -8.52
CA GLY A 80 12.56 -15.95 -9.34
C GLY A 80 11.15 -16.21 -8.84
N ARG A 81 10.69 -15.48 -7.79
CA ARG A 81 9.38 -15.67 -7.16
C ARG A 81 8.86 -14.39 -6.50
N LEU A 82 7.58 -14.37 -6.26
CA LEU A 82 6.92 -13.39 -5.40
C LEU A 82 5.74 -14.05 -4.71
N ASP A 83 5.58 -13.88 -3.41
CA ASP A 83 4.50 -14.47 -2.61
C ASP A 83 3.54 -13.39 -2.10
N ILE A 84 4.05 -12.20 -1.82
CA ILE A 84 3.29 -11.07 -1.28
C ILE A 84 3.60 -9.81 -2.10
N PHE A 85 2.53 -9.07 -2.42
CA PHE A 85 2.62 -7.71 -2.93
C PHE A 85 1.79 -6.76 -2.06
N VAL A 86 2.44 -5.76 -1.46
CA VAL A 86 1.78 -4.66 -0.75
C VAL A 86 1.84 -3.40 -1.59
N ASN A 87 0.68 -2.99 -2.14
CA ASN A 87 0.52 -1.76 -2.91
C ASN A 87 0.30 -0.59 -1.95
N ASN A 88 1.41 0.01 -1.50
CA ASN A 88 1.39 1.09 -0.51
C ASN A 88 1.81 2.44 -1.10
N ALA A 89 2.61 2.49 -2.16
CA ALA A 89 3.02 3.76 -2.77
C ALA A 89 1.79 4.61 -3.13
N ALA A 90 1.80 5.85 -2.68
CA ALA A 90 0.74 6.81 -2.96
C ALA A 90 1.30 8.22 -3.12
N SER A 91 0.58 9.04 -3.84
CA SER A 91 0.86 10.47 -4.00
C SER A 91 -0.45 11.20 -4.32
N GLY A 92 -0.40 12.53 -4.32
CA GLY A 92 -1.53 13.35 -4.71
C GLY A 92 -1.36 14.79 -4.23
N VAL A 93 -2.29 15.63 -4.65
CA VAL A 93 -2.39 17.02 -4.22
C VAL A 93 -3.67 17.23 -3.45
N GLN A 94 -3.62 18.13 -2.49
CA GLN A 94 -4.79 18.65 -1.77
C GLN A 94 -5.03 20.08 -2.23
N ARG A 95 -6.11 20.26 -2.96
CA ARG A 95 -6.54 21.56 -3.49
C ARG A 95 -8.05 21.63 -3.62
N PRO A 96 -8.64 22.82 -3.49
CA PRO A 96 -10.02 23.05 -3.88
C PRO A 96 -10.29 22.54 -5.30
N VAL A 97 -11.49 22.01 -5.55
CA VAL A 97 -11.84 21.40 -6.84
C VAL A 97 -11.63 22.34 -8.03
N MET A 98 -11.86 23.64 -7.83
CA MET A 98 -11.70 24.66 -8.89
C MET A 98 -10.22 24.98 -9.21
N GLU A 99 -9.28 24.52 -8.40
CA GLU A 99 -7.84 24.71 -8.61
C GLU A 99 -7.15 23.42 -9.13
N LEU A 100 -7.93 22.38 -9.36
CA LEU A 100 -7.40 21.14 -9.89
C LEU A 100 -7.13 21.26 -11.38
N GLU A 101 -5.97 20.74 -11.81
CA GLU A 101 -5.53 20.67 -13.20
C GLU A 101 -5.45 19.21 -13.66
N GLU A 102 -5.45 18.99 -14.99
CA GLU A 102 -5.30 17.66 -15.59
C GLU A 102 -4.05 16.95 -15.10
N SER A 103 -2.94 17.68 -14.95
CA SER A 103 -1.68 17.15 -14.44
C SER A 103 -1.79 16.58 -13.00
N HIS A 104 -2.61 17.21 -12.15
CA HIS A 104 -2.89 16.73 -10.79
C HIS A 104 -3.69 15.42 -10.81
N TRP A 105 -4.66 15.34 -11.70
CA TRP A 105 -5.47 14.15 -11.94
C TRP A 105 -4.61 12.99 -12.42
N ASP A 106 -3.90 13.18 -13.52
CA ASP A 106 -3.06 12.13 -14.14
C ASP A 106 -2.00 11.62 -13.18
N TRP A 107 -1.29 12.52 -12.51
CA TRP A 107 -0.28 12.14 -11.55
C TRP A 107 -0.84 11.30 -10.41
N THR A 108 -1.96 11.72 -9.82
CA THR A 108 -2.56 11.05 -8.67
C THR A 108 -3.12 9.68 -9.06
N LEU A 109 -3.91 9.61 -10.13
CA LEU A 109 -4.50 8.34 -10.57
C LEU A 109 -3.44 7.37 -11.09
N ASN A 110 -2.42 7.85 -11.78
CA ASN A 110 -1.33 7.02 -12.28
C ASN A 110 -0.60 6.30 -11.13
N ILE A 111 -0.35 6.98 -10.01
CA ILE A 111 0.37 6.41 -8.87
C ILE A 111 -0.55 5.57 -7.98
N ASN A 112 -1.77 6.04 -7.67
CA ASN A 112 -2.59 5.43 -6.64
C ASN A 112 -3.43 4.24 -7.15
N SER A 113 -3.98 4.34 -8.37
CA SER A 113 -4.89 3.32 -8.90
C SER A 113 -4.34 2.58 -10.12
N LYS A 114 -3.86 3.28 -11.16
CA LYS A 114 -3.29 2.62 -12.34
C LYS A 114 -2.11 1.71 -11.98
N ALA A 115 -1.26 2.15 -11.05
CA ALA A 115 -0.13 1.34 -10.57
C ALA A 115 -0.57 -0.01 -10.00
N LEU A 116 -1.69 -0.07 -9.24
CA LEU A 116 -2.20 -1.33 -8.72
C LEU A 116 -2.48 -2.33 -9.83
N LEU A 117 -3.16 -1.90 -10.91
CA LEU A 117 -3.49 -2.79 -12.03
C LEU A 117 -2.22 -3.38 -12.66
N PHE A 118 -1.26 -2.54 -13.04
CA PHE A 118 -0.07 -3.00 -13.74
C PHE A 118 0.92 -3.75 -12.83
N CYS A 119 1.05 -3.36 -11.56
CA CYS A 119 1.82 -4.14 -10.59
C CYS A 119 1.17 -5.51 -10.31
N ALA A 120 -0.17 -5.57 -10.20
CA ALA A 120 -0.87 -6.84 -9.98
C ALA A 120 -0.72 -7.80 -11.17
N GLN A 121 -0.71 -7.27 -12.42
CA GLN A 121 -0.45 -8.08 -13.61
C GLN A 121 0.94 -8.72 -13.58
N GLU A 122 1.98 -7.95 -13.24
CA GLU A 122 3.35 -8.47 -13.16
C GLU A 122 3.54 -9.37 -11.93
N ALA A 123 2.95 -9.00 -10.78
CA ALA A 123 2.97 -9.84 -9.57
C ALA A 123 2.31 -11.20 -9.82
N ALA A 124 1.15 -11.21 -10.50
CA ALA A 124 0.42 -12.44 -10.80
C ALA A 124 1.25 -13.44 -11.62
N LYS A 125 2.08 -12.98 -12.56
CA LYS A 125 2.98 -13.85 -13.34
C LYS A 125 3.99 -14.59 -12.45
N LEU A 126 4.54 -13.90 -11.43
CA LEU A 126 5.49 -14.49 -10.49
C LEU A 126 4.78 -15.40 -9.47
N MET A 127 3.64 -14.93 -8.94
CA MET A 127 2.84 -15.65 -7.95
C MET A 127 2.30 -16.96 -8.51
N GLU A 128 1.79 -16.97 -9.74
CA GLU A 128 1.24 -18.16 -10.40
C GLU A 128 2.29 -19.29 -10.50
N ARG A 129 3.55 -18.96 -10.77
CA ARG A 129 4.66 -19.93 -10.81
C ARG A 129 4.92 -20.59 -9.46
N ASN A 130 4.55 -19.95 -8.36
CA ASN A 130 4.75 -20.44 -6.99
C ASN A 130 3.48 -21.03 -6.37
N GLY A 131 2.40 -21.18 -7.16
CA GLY A 131 1.13 -21.75 -6.69
C GLY A 131 0.17 -20.74 -6.07
N GLY A 132 0.42 -19.43 -6.21
CA GLY A 132 -0.43 -18.36 -5.75
C GLY A 132 0.28 -17.29 -4.94
N GLY A 133 -0.48 -16.36 -4.37
CA GLY A 133 0.05 -15.25 -3.59
C GLY A 133 -1.01 -14.36 -2.97
N LYS A 134 -0.58 -13.28 -2.32
CA LYS A 134 -1.49 -12.32 -1.69
C LYS A 134 -1.13 -10.89 -2.05
N ILE A 135 -2.14 -10.09 -2.37
CA ILE A 135 -2.03 -8.67 -2.70
C ILE A 135 -2.87 -7.88 -1.71
N VAL A 136 -2.26 -6.91 -1.02
CA VAL A 136 -2.97 -5.98 -0.13
C VAL A 136 -2.65 -4.55 -0.53
N SER A 137 -3.69 -3.73 -0.72
CA SER A 137 -3.56 -2.31 -1.06
C SER A 137 -3.87 -1.42 0.15
N ILE A 138 -3.16 -0.30 0.28
CA ILE A 138 -3.46 0.72 1.28
C ILE A 138 -4.39 1.76 0.67
N SER A 139 -5.63 1.80 1.18
CA SER A 139 -6.67 2.78 0.82
C SER A 139 -6.74 3.92 1.83
N SER A 140 -7.82 4.68 1.84
CA SER A 140 -8.10 5.80 2.73
C SER A 140 -9.61 5.99 2.87
N LEU A 141 -10.07 6.54 3.98
CA LEU A 141 -11.47 6.92 4.20
C LEU A 141 -12.01 7.87 3.12
N GLY A 142 -11.15 8.63 2.47
CA GLY A 142 -11.54 9.48 1.35
C GLY A 142 -12.10 8.74 0.13
N SER A 143 -12.01 7.41 0.08
CA SER A 143 -12.69 6.58 -0.94
C SER A 143 -14.20 6.54 -0.77
N ILE A 144 -14.71 6.73 0.46
CA ILE A 144 -16.13 6.59 0.83
C ILE A 144 -16.69 7.80 1.57
N ARG A 145 -15.82 8.71 2.03
CA ARG A 145 -16.19 9.92 2.78
C ARG A 145 -15.61 11.16 2.12
N TYR A 146 -16.34 12.27 2.21
CA TYR A 146 -15.79 13.56 1.86
C TYR A 146 -14.67 13.93 2.85
N LEU A 147 -13.52 14.29 2.32
CA LEU A 147 -12.44 14.95 3.02
C LEU A 147 -12.12 16.26 2.28
N GLU A 148 -11.91 17.34 3.01
CA GLU A 148 -11.67 18.66 2.44
C GLU A 148 -10.43 18.65 1.52
N ASN A 149 -10.57 19.26 0.34
CA ASN A 149 -9.50 19.39 -0.67
C ASN A 149 -8.88 18.05 -1.14
N TYR A 150 -9.57 16.93 -0.97
CA TYR A 150 -9.05 15.58 -1.19
C TYR A 150 -9.60 14.91 -2.46
N THR A 151 -10.27 15.67 -3.34
CA THR A 151 -11.05 15.14 -4.47
C THR A 151 -10.29 14.12 -5.32
N VAL A 152 -9.12 14.49 -5.88
CA VAL A 152 -8.37 13.56 -6.76
C VAL A 152 -7.81 12.36 -6.01
N VAL A 153 -7.39 12.55 -4.76
CA VAL A 153 -6.88 11.44 -3.94
C VAL A 153 -8.04 10.51 -3.55
N GLY A 154 -9.18 11.05 -3.09
CA GLY A 154 -10.37 10.28 -2.75
C GLY A 154 -10.86 9.43 -3.92
N VAL A 155 -11.03 10.05 -5.10
CA VAL A 155 -11.41 9.34 -6.34
C VAL A 155 -10.41 8.25 -6.69
N SER A 156 -9.09 8.51 -6.58
CA SER A 156 -8.06 7.49 -6.85
C SER A 156 -8.15 6.31 -5.90
N LYS A 157 -8.51 6.53 -4.63
CA LYS A 157 -8.69 5.45 -3.64
C LYS A 157 -9.99 4.68 -3.87
N ALA A 158 -11.07 5.34 -4.28
CA ALA A 158 -12.30 4.66 -4.71
C ALA A 158 -12.04 3.75 -5.93
N ALA A 159 -11.28 4.24 -6.91
CA ALA A 159 -10.85 3.43 -8.07
C ALA A 159 -9.96 2.24 -7.65
N LEU A 160 -9.03 2.42 -6.70
CA LEU A 160 -8.22 1.34 -6.13
C LEU A 160 -9.09 0.26 -5.48
N GLU A 161 -10.11 0.63 -4.71
CA GLU A 161 -11.03 -0.31 -4.08
C GLU A 161 -11.91 -1.04 -5.10
N ALA A 162 -12.34 -0.35 -6.15
CA ALA A 162 -13.02 -1.00 -7.27
C ALA A 162 -12.10 -2.04 -7.94
N LEU A 163 -10.86 -1.68 -8.27
CA LEU A 163 -9.86 -2.61 -8.82
C LEU A 163 -9.60 -3.80 -7.89
N THR A 164 -9.55 -3.59 -6.57
CA THR A 164 -9.39 -4.66 -5.59
C THR A 164 -10.46 -5.74 -5.76
N ARG A 165 -11.73 -5.35 -5.98
CA ARG A 165 -12.84 -6.30 -6.20
C ARG A 165 -12.70 -7.07 -7.51
N TYR A 166 -12.38 -6.38 -8.62
CA TYR A 166 -12.19 -7.03 -9.92
C TYR A 166 -11.00 -8.00 -9.89
N LEU A 167 -9.85 -7.54 -9.40
CA LEU A 167 -8.64 -8.37 -9.29
C LEU A 167 -8.84 -9.59 -8.39
N ALA A 168 -9.63 -9.47 -7.31
CA ALA A 168 -9.92 -10.58 -6.42
C ALA A 168 -10.68 -11.72 -7.12
N VAL A 169 -11.55 -11.40 -8.06
CA VAL A 169 -12.31 -12.40 -8.85
C VAL A 169 -11.46 -12.94 -10.01
N GLU A 170 -10.86 -12.05 -10.80
CA GLU A 170 -10.11 -12.43 -11.99
C GLU A 170 -8.84 -13.25 -11.69
N LEU A 171 -8.18 -12.97 -10.54
CA LEU A 171 -6.97 -13.68 -10.13
C LEU A 171 -7.23 -14.90 -9.21
N ALA A 172 -8.50 -15.15 -8.84
CA ALA A 172 -8.85 -16.25 -7.95
C ALA A 172 -8.43 -17.63 -8.51
N GLN A 173 -8.55 -17.85 -9.81
CA GLN A 173 -8.15 -19.11 -10.47
C GLN A 173 -6.63 -19.35 -10.41
N LYS A 174 -5.83 -18.29 -10.20
CA LYS A 174 -4.39 -18.35 -9.99
C LYS A 174 -4.02 -18.50 -8.51
N ASN A 175 -4.99 -18.77 -7.64
CA ASN A 175 -4.84 -18.82 -6.19
C ASN A 175 -4.22 -17.53 -5.61
N ILE A 176 -4.59 -16.37 -6.16
CA ILE A 176 -4.16 -15.06 -5.68
C ILE A 176 -5.31 -14.39 -4.93
N ILE A 177 -5.05 -13.98 -3.69
CA ILE A 177 -6.00 -13.31 -2.82
C ILE A 177 -5.72 -11.81 -2.86
N VAL A 178 -6.75 -11.00 -3.12
CA VAL A 178 -6.60 -9.53 -3.23
C VAL A 178 -7.56 -8.84 -2.28
N ASN A 179 -7.03 -7.96 -1.42
CA ASN A 179 -7.79 -7.16 -0.46
C ASN A 179 -7.19 -5.76 -0.32
N ALA A 180 -7.86 -4.91 0.44
CA ALA A 180 -7.38 -3.58 0.81
C ALA A 180 -7.57 -3.30 2.31
N VAL A 181 -6.77 -2.38 2.84
CA VAL A 181 -6.93 -1.79 4.17
C VAL A 181 -7.11 -0.29 4.00
N SER A 182 -8.17 0.27 4.57
CA SER A 182 -8.46 1.70 4.59
C SER A 182 -8.24 2.24 6.00
N GLY A 183 -7.24 3.08 6.17
CA GLY A 183 -6.91 3.69 7.45
C GLY A 183 -7.64 5.01 7.69
N GLY A 184 -7.90 5.32 8.96
CA GLY A 184 -8.19 6.66 9.44
C GLY A 184 -6.98 7.60 9.31
N ALA A 185 -7.07 8.80 9.89
CA ALA A 185 -5.95 9.72 9.93
C ALA A 185 -4.81 9.14 10.79
N VAL A 186 -3.64 9.00 10.18
CA VAL A 186 -2.40 8.50 10.82
C VAL A 186 -1.31 9.55 10.67
N ASP A 187 -0.63 9.88 11.78
CA ASP A 187 0.48 10.85 11.72
C ASP A 187 1.69 10.25 10.99
N THR A 188 1.75 10.49 9.71
CA THR A 188 2.83 10.05 8.82
C THR A 188 3.47 11.23 8.12
N GLU A 189 4.65 11.01 7.52
CA GLU A 189 5.30 12.01 6.66
C GLU A 189 4.40 12.50 5.51
N ALA A 190 3.48 11.66 5.03
CA ALA A 190 2.52 12.05 4.00
C ALA A 190 1.56 13.12 4.51
N LEU A 191 1.11 13.03 5.77
CA LEU A 191 0.19 13.98 6.38
C LEU A 191 0.86 15.35 6.65
N LYS A 192 2.19 15.44 6.75
CA LYS A 192 2.90 16.71 6.96
C LYS A 192 2.70 17.73 5.85
N HIS A 193 2.28 17.28 4.68
CA HIS A 193 2.01 18.17 3.54
C HIS A 193 0.56 18.69 3.49
N PHE A 194 -0.28 18.31 4.46
CA PHE A 194 -1.67 18.72 4.52
C PHE A 194 -1.80 20.09 5.18
N PRO A 195 -2.46 21.08 4.54
CA PRO A 195 -2.60 22.43 5.08
C PRO A 195 -3.28 22.47 6.46
N ASN A 196 -4.26 21.59 6.67
CA ASN A 196 -5.05 21.46 7.89
C ASN A 196 -4.63 20.28 8.79
N ARG A 197 -3.34 19.87 8.72
CA ARG A 197 -2.82 18.71 9.46
C ARG A 197 -3.14 18.73 10.95
N GLU A 198 -2.89 19.82 11.63
CA GLU A 198 -3.09 19.93 13.09
C GLU A 198 -4.57 19.76 13.48
N GLU A 199 -5.47 20.35 12.70
CA GLU A 199 -6.93 20.22 12.88
C GLU A 199 -7.38 18.78 12.68
N LEU A 200 -6.91 18.12 11.61
CA LEU A 200 -7.21 16.71 11.33
C LEU A 200 -6.71 15.79 12.45
N LEU A 201 -5.50 16.01 12.96
CA LEU A 201 -4.95 15.21 14.03
C LEU A 201 -5.67 15.46 15.36
N GLN A 202 -6.04 16.71 15.65
CA GLN A 202 -6.82 17.06 16.84
C GLN A 202 -8.21 16.40 16.77
N GLU A 203 -8.90 16.55 15.65
CA GLU A 203 -10.21 15.93 15.44
C GLU A 203 -10.13 14.39 15.60
N ALA A 204 -9.12 13.77 15.02
CA ALA A 204 -8.92 12.33 15.14
C ALA A 204 -8.66 11.90 16.60
N ARG A 205 -7.95 12.70 17.39
CA ARG A 205 -7.71 12.40 18.83
C ARG A 205 -8.96 12.54 19.66
N GLU A 206 -9.77 13.58 19.41
CA GLU A 206 -10.92 13.93 20.23
C GLU A 206 -12.17 13.13 19.86
N LYS A 207 -12.37 12.85 18.55
CA LYS A 207 -13.63 12.28 18.07
C LYS A 207 -13.56 10.78 17.78
N THR A 208 -12.38 10.16 17.75
CA THR A 208 -12.30 8.71 17.48
C THR A 208 -12.94 7.92 18.62
N PRO A 209 -14.00 7.11 18.37
CA PRO A 209 -14.69 6.36 19.42
C PRO A 209 -13.81 5.40 20.21
N ALA A 210 -12.73 4.90 19.61
CA ALA A 210 -11.73 4.06 20.27
C ALA A 210 -10.90 4.79 21.34
N GLY A 211 -11.12 6.11 21.56
CA GLY A 211 -10.44 6.91 22.57
C GLY A 211 -9.01 7.32 22.24
N ARG A 212 -8.53 6.97 21.04
CA ARG A 212 -7.22 7.38 20.50
C ARG A 212 -7.22 7.44 18.98
N MET A 213 -6.29 8.17 18.45
CA MET A 213 -6.02 8.19 17.00
C MET A 213 -5.46 6.84 16.52
N VAL A 214 -5.69 6.53 15.25
CA VAL A 214 -5.09 5.36 14.58
C VAL A 214 -3.57 5.53 14.49
N GLU A 215 -2.85 4.48 14.80
CA GLU A 215 -1.40 4.39 14.67
C GLU A 215 -0.99 3.54 13.47
N ILE A 216 0.28 3.64 13.05
CA ILE A 216 0.80 2.85 11.92
C ILE A 216 0.63 1.36 12.19
N ASP A 217 0.88 0.92 13.41
CA ASP A 217 0.78 -0.49 13.80
C ASP A 217 -0.66 -1.04 13.70
N ASP A 218 -1.69 -0.24 13.93
CA ASP A 218 -3.10 -0.67 13.74
C ASP A 218 -3.36 -1.06 12.27
N ILE A 219 -2.85 -0.24 11.34
CA ILE A 219 -2.94 -0.52 9.90
C ILE A 219 -2.11 -1.75 9.54
N VAL A 220 -0.86 -1.80 10.00
CA VAL A 220 0.07 -2.89 9.68
C VAL A 220 -0.42 -4.22 10.23
N ASN A 221 -0.98 -4.26 11.43
CA ASN A 221 -1.56 -5.48 12.00
C ASN A 221 -2.69 -6.02 11.11
N SER A 222 -3.55 -5.15 10.57
CA SER A 222 -4.60 -5.55 9.63
C SER A 222 -4.04 -6.01 8.28
N VAL A 223 -2.98 -5.38 7.79
CA VAL A 223 -2.25 -5.85 6.60
C VAL A 223 -1.66 -7.24 6.84
N MET A 224 -0.97 -7.46 7.96
CA MET A 224 -0.38 -8.75 8.31
C MET A 224 -1.43 -9.85 8.46
N PHE A 225 -2.59 -9.54 9.05
CA PHE A 225 -3.73 -10.46 9.11
C PHE A 225 -4.22 -10.84 7.71
N LEU A 226 -4.43 -9.87 6.81
CA LEU A 226 -4.86 -10.15 5.43
C LEU A 226 -3.81 -10.89 4.61
N LEU A 227 -2.54 -10.85 5.02
CA LEU A 227 -1.44 -11.60 4.41
C LEU A 227 -1.25 -12.99 5.04
N SER A 228 -1.92 -13.30 6.16
CA SER A 228 -1.87 -14.61 6.82
C SER A 228 -2.86 -15.60 6.20
N ASP A 229 -2.71 -16.89 6.51
CA ASP A 229 -3.60 -17.93 6.01
C ASP A 229 -4.99 -17.92 6.68
N GLU A 230 -5.10 -17.28 7.86
CA GLU A 230 -6.37 -17.12 8.58
C GLU A 230 -7.40 -16.27 7.80
N SER A 231 -6.94 -15.41 6.88
CA SER A 231 -7.80 -14.57 6.03
C SER A 231 -8.14 -15.19 4.66
N SER A 232 -7.90 -16.49 4.44
CA SER A 232 -8.00 -17.14 3.13
C SER A 232 -9.35 -17.00 2.43
N MET A 233 -10.45 -16.82 3.18
CA MET A 233 -11.81 -16.60 2.66
C MET A 233 -12.19 -15.11 2.54
N ILE A 234 -11.33 -14.18 2.96
CA ILE A 234 -11.53 -12.74 2.76
C ILE A 234 -10.94 -12.38 1.39
N ARG A 235 -11.82 -12.02 0.44
CA ARG A 235 -11.44 -11.70 -0.94
C ARG A 235 -12.21 -10.48 -1.44
N GLY A 236 -11.50 -9.54 -2.05
CA GLY A 236 -12.08 -8.32 -2.63
C GLY A 236 -12.61 -7.32 -1.59
N GLN A 237 -12.23 -7.47 -0.32
CA GLN A 237 -12.73 -6.63 0.77
C GLN A 237 -11.77 -5.46 1.05
N THR A 238 -12.34 -4.35 1.51
CA THR A 238 -11.61 -3.25 2.12
C THR A 238 -11.93 -3.25 3.61
N ILE A 239 -10.91 -3.54 4.43
CA ILE A 239 -11.04 -3.50 5.89
C ILE A 239 -10.77 -2.07 6.37
N ILE A 240 -11.74 -1.48 7.05
CA ILE A 240 -11.61 -0.13 7.62
C ILE A 240 -10.99 -0.23 9.00
N VAL A 241 -9.92 0.52 9.22
CA VAL A 241 -9.15 0.61 10.48
C VAL A 241 -9.08 2.07 10.88
N ASP A 242 -10.09 2.55 11.60
CA ASP A 242 -10.29 3.97 11.87
C ASP A 242 -10.80 4.26 13.29
N GLY A 243 -10.85 3.25 14.16
CA GLY A 243 -11.36 3.37 15.52
C GLY A 243 -12.84 3.76 15.61
N GLY A 244 -13.59 3.62 14.49
CA GLY A 244 -15.01 3.94 14.42
C GLY A 244 -15.35 5.37 14.00
N ILE A 245 -14.37 6.22 13.66
CA ILE A 245 -14.61 7.62 13.32
C ILE A 245 -15.47 7.78 12.06
N SER A 246 -15.38 6.85 11.11
CA SER A 246 -16.20 6.89 9.90
C SER A 246 -17.68 6.57 10.12
N LEU A 247 -18.05 6.08 11.30
CA LEU A 247 -19.44 5.79 11.67
C LEU A 247 -20.16 7.01 12.26
N LEU A 248 -19.41 8.05 12.63
CA LEU A 248 -19.97 9.28 13.16
C LEU A 248 -20.59 10.11 12.04
N VAL A 249 -21.67 10.83 12.37
CA VAL A 249 -22.40 11.75 11.47
C VAL A 249 -21.80 13.14 11.50
#